data_a8021584181635b95aedd37212117665
#
_entry.id   a8021584181635b95aedd37212117665
#
_cell.length_a   1.000
_cell.length_b   1.000
_cell.length_c   1.000
_cell.angle_alpha   90.00
_cell.angle_beta   90.00
_cell.angle_gamma   90.00
#
_symmetry.space_group_name_H-M   'P 1'
#
loop_
_entity.id
_entity.type
_entity.pdbx_description
1 polymer ?
#
loop_
_entity_poly.entity_id
_entity_poly.type
_entity_poly.pdbx_seq_one_letter_code
_entity_poly.pdbx_strand_id
1 'polypeptide(L)'
;MIEHIEPKATADGVAVYCAHDKIVDTDSLVGNPRNPNKHPKEQITALAKIIKRQGWRHPIVVSNRSGFVVKGHGRLLAAKEIGAKQVPVDFQDYESEASEYADLMADNKIQEFSELDMKMSADILQDIKDSGDIELEMSAFTEEALNELLAKSQEGEVKEDDADLTPPENPVSEQGDIWLLGKHRLICGDSTKSETYENLMNGKKANLVVTDPP
;
A
#
# COMPACT_ATOMS: atom_id res chain seq x y z
N MET A 1 -30.96 4.16 -13.39
CA MET A 1 -30.38 3.87 -14.72
C MET A 1 -28.98 4.50 -14.71
N ILE A 2 -27.93 3.69 -14.76
CA ILE A 2 -26.57 4.22 -14.93
C ILE A 2 -26.49 4.66 -16.38
N GLU A 3 -26.39 5.97 -16.64
CA GLU A 3 -26.14 6.50 -17.97
C GLU A 3 -24.85 5.85 -18.50
N HIS A 4 -24.93 5.32 -19.72
CA HIS A 4 -23.79 4.70 -20.39
C HIS A 4 -22.71 5.81 -20.59
N ILE A 5 -21.62 5.74 -19.83
CA ILE A 5 -20.54 6.73 -19.92
C ILE A 5 -19.84 6.52 -21.27
N GLU A 6 -19.99 7.47 -22.19
CA GLU A 6 -19.30 7.46 -23.46
C GLU A 6 -17.82 7.86 -23.29
N PRO A 7 -16.88 7.17 -23.94
CA PRO A 7 -15.48 7.58 -23.92
C PRO A 7 -15.29 8.87 -24.72
N LYS A 8 -14.37 9.73 -24.27
CA LYS A 8 -14.01 10.98 -24.97
C LYS A 8 -13.31 10.72 -26.29
N ALA A 9 -12.60 9.61 -26.41
CA ALA A 9 -11.89 9.17 -27.59
C ALA A 9 -11.61 7.65 -27.53
N THR A 10 -10.99 7.13 -28.59
CA THR A 10 -10.48 5.76 -28.65
C THR A 10 -9.04 5.80 -29.11
N ALA A 11 -8.14 5.10 -28.41
CA ALA A 11 -6.74 4.95 -28.78
C ALA A 11 -6.47 3.46 -29.07
N ASP A 12 -6.24 3.12 -30.32
CA ASP A 12 -6.02 1.76 -30.82
C ASP A 12 -7.05 0.74 -30.30
N GLY A 13 -8.35 1.10 -30.37
CA GLY A 13 -9.45 0.26 -29.88
C GLY A 13 -9.69 0.28 -28.37
N VAL A 14 -8.85 0.95 -27.58
CA VAL A 14 -9.01 1.11 -26.12
C VAL A 14 -9.73 2.44 -25.85
N ALA A 15 -10.81 2.39 -25.05
CA ALA A 15 -11.58 3.58 -24.69
C ALA A 15 -10.74 4.58 -23.86
N VAL A 16 -10.91 5.88 -24.12
CA VAL A 16 -10.23 6.97 -23.41
C VAL A 16 -11.26 7.83 -22.71
N TYR A 17 -11.24 7.81 -21.38
CA TYR A 17 -12.14 8.57 -20.53
C TYR A 17 -11.47 9.80 -19.90
N CYS A 18 -10.15 9.83 -19.82
CA CYS A 18 -9.41 10.97 -19.26
C CYS A 18 -9.38 12.17 -20.21
N ALA A 19 -9.17 13.37 -19.66
CA ALA A 19 -8.75 14.52 -20.44
C ALA A 19 -7.35 14.25 -21.03
N HIS A 20 -7.10 14.72 -22.24
CA HIS A 20 -5.84 14.58 -22.96
C HIS A 20 -5.79 15.60 -24.07
N ASP A 21 -4.59 16.00 -24.50
CA ASP A 21 -4.42 16.90 -25.63
C ASP A 21 -4.51 16.17 -26.96
N LYS A 22 -3.83 15.03 -27.04
CA LYS A 22 -3.73 14.26 -28.30
C LYS A 22 -3.66 12.75 -28.03
N ILE A 23 -4.09 12.00 -29.03
CA ILE A 23 -3.75 10.59 -29.18
C ILE A 23 -2.50 10.53 -30.08
N VAL A 24 -1.43 9.90 -29.58
CA VAL A 24 -0.14 9.84 -30.31
C VAL A 24 0.31 8.38 -30.44
N ASP A 25 1.24 8.15 -31.37
CA ASP A 25 1.89 6.85 -31.54
C ASP A 25 2.71 6.50 -30.28
N THR A 26 2.52 5.30 -29.77
CA THR A 26 3.22 4.80 -28.56
C THR A 26 4.74 4.77 -28.77
N ASP A 27 5.19 4.44 -29.98
CA ASP A 27 6.62 4.36 -30.30
C ASP A 27 7.28 5.73 -30.47
N SER A 28 6.48 6.79 -30.63
CA SER A 28 6.99 8.17 -30.65
C SER A 28 7.38 8.68 -29.25
N LEU A 29 6.92 8.02 -28.19
CA LEU A 29 7.16 8.46 -26.82
C LEU A 29 8.49 7.92 -26.28
N VAL A 30 9.26 8.82 -25.69
CA VAL A 30 10.54 8.50 -25.07
C VAL A 30 10.41 8.66 -23.55
N GLY A 31 10.61 7.56 -22.82
CA GLY A 31 10.69 7.60 -21.36
C GLY A 31 11.88 8.47 -20.92
N ASN A 32 11.71 9.21 -19.81
CA ASN A 32 12.82 10.01 -19.30
C ASN A 32 13.98 9.10 -18.86
N PRO A 33 15.18 9.23 -19.42
CA PRO A 33 16.32 8.37 -19.08
C PRO A 33 16.82 8.57 -17.63
N ARG A 34 16.43 9.65 -16.98
CA ARG A 34 16.75 9.95 -15.59
C ARG A 34 15.58 9.64 -14.64
N ASN A 35 14.55 8.91 -15.09
CA ASN A 35 13.50 8.46 -14.17
C ASN A 35 14.09 7.47 -13.15
N PRO A 36 14.02 7.78 -11.83
CA PRO A 36 14.58 6.91 -10.81
C PRO A 36 13.73 5.66 -10.54
N ASN A 37 12.44 5.68 -10.94
CA ASN A 37 11.51 4.59 -10.64
C ASN A 37 11.74 3.40 -11.56
N LYS A 38 11.86 2.24 -10.93
CA LYS A 38 11.88 0.94 -11.60
C LYS A 38 10.48 0.33 -11.51
N HIS A 39 9.99 -0.16 -12.63
CA HIS A 39 8.66 -0.76 -12.72
C HIS A 39 8.80 -2.29 -12.81
N PRO A 40 8.47 -3.05 -11.73
CA PRO A 40 8.45 -4.51 -11.77
C PRO A 40 7.46 -5.03 -12.82
N LYS A 41 7.73 -6.21 -13.36
CA LYS A 41 6.91 -6.81 -14.41
C LYS A 41 5.45 -7.02 -13.93
N GLU A 42 5.28 -7.42 -12.70
CA GLU A 42 3.97 -7.64 -12.05
C GLU A 42 3.14 -6.35 -12.07
N GLN A 43 3.73 -5.19 -11.74
CA GLN A 43 3.09 -3.89 -11.79
C GLN A 43 2.65 -3.54 -13.22
N ILE A 44 3.52 -3.75 -14.20
CA ILE A 44 3.22 -3.46 -15.59
C ILE A 44 2.08 -4.34 -16.09
N THR A 45 2.12 -5.64 -15.80
CA THR A 45 1.07 -6.58 -16.21
C THR A 45 -0.28 -6.26 -15.55
N ALA A 46 -0.31 -5.88 -14.28
CA ALA A 46 -1.53 -5.45 -13.60
C ALA A 46 -2.09 -4.18 -14.27
N LEU A 47 -1.26 -3.17 -14.50
CA LEU A 47 -1.65 -1.92 -15.13
C LEU A 47 -2.14 -2.14 -16.58
N ALA A 48 -1.50 -3.04 -17.32
CA ALA A 48 -1.89 -3.44 -18.67
C ALA A 48 -3.30 -4.07 -18.69
N LYS A 49 -3.61 -4.96 -17.74
CA LYS A 49 -4.95 -5.55 -17.59
C LYS A 49 -6.00 -4.48 -17.28
N ILE A 50 -5.69 -3.58 -16.34
CA ILE A 50 -6.59 -2.49 -15.95
C ILE A 50 -6.89 -1.58 -17.15
N ILE A 51 -5.87 -1.13 -17.90
CA ILE A 51 -6.04 -0.29 -19.09
C ILE A 51 -6.90 -1.00 -20.15
N LYS A 52 -6.62 -2.28 -20.39
CA LYS A 52 -7.37 -3.06 -21.39
C LYS A 52 -8.84 -3.21 -21.02
N ARG A 53 -9.15 -3.39 -19.74
CA ARG A 53 -10.52 -3.66 -19.23
C ARG A 53 -11.31 -2.38 -18.99
N GLN A 54 -10.68 -1.38 -18.35
CA GLN A 54 -11.35 -0.14 -17.91
C GLN A 54 -11.10 1.06 -18.82
N GLY A 55 -10.21 0.93 -19.81
CA GLY A 55 -9.79 2.03 -20.66
C GLY A 55 -8.78 2.97 -19.97
N TRP A 56 -8.39 4.00 -20.69
CA TRP A 56 -7.49 5.04 -20.22
C TRP A 56 -8.20 5.99 -19.26
N ARG A 57 -7.89 5.94 -17.97
CA ARG A 57 -8.42 6.84 -16.93
C ARG A 57 -7.49 8.03 -16.67
N HIS A 58 -6.21 7.92 -17.05
CA HIS A 58 -5.19 8.98 -16.95
C HIS A 58 -4.33 8.99 -18.20
N PRO A 59 -3.95 10.16 -18.74
CA PRO A 59 -3.03 10.26 -19.87
C PRO A 59 -1.58 9.97 -19.44
N ILE A 60 -0.71 9.86 -20.42
CA ILE A 60 0.74 9.96 -20.23
C ILE A 60 1.10 11.43 -20.34
N VAL A 61 1.88 11.97 -19.41
CA VAL A 61 2.32 13.36 -19.42
C VAL A 61 3.70 13.47 -20.07
N VAL A 62 3.81 14.34 -21.05
CA VAL A 62 5.03 14.59 -21.82
C VAL A 62 5.42 16.05 -21.70
N SER A 63 6.70 16.32 -21.48
CA SER A 63 7.23 17.68 -21.46
C SER A 63 7.39 18.24 -22.88
N ASN A 64 6.81 19.41 -23.15
CA ASN A 64 7.07 20.17 -24.38
C ASN A 64 8.52 20.63 -24.46
N ARG A 65 9.18 20.81 -23.31
CA ARG A 65 10.55 21.28 -23.22
C ARG A 65 11.57 20.21 -23.63
N SER A 66 11.49 19.01 -23.05
CA SER A 66 12.46 17.93 -23.29
C SER A 66 12.01 16.88 -24.30
N GLY A 67 10.70 16.77 -24.51
CA GLY A 67 10.07 15.69 -25.26
C GLY A 67 10.00 14.36 -24.50
N PHE A 68 10.45 14.32 -23.26
CA PHE A 68 10.42 13.11 -22.44
C PHE A 68 9.10 12.97 -21.67
N VAL A 69 8.75 11.72 -21.38
CA VAL A 69 7.68 11.41 -20.43
C VAL A 69 8.09 11.89 -19.04
N VAL A 70 7.21 12.66 -18.38
CA VAL A 70 7.39 13.13 -17.01
C VAL A 70 6.57 12.27 -16.05
N LYS A 71 5.31 11.96 -16.39
CA LYS A 71 4.43 11.11 -15.60
C LYS A 71 3.82 9.99 -16.43
N GLY A 72 3.64 8.83 -15.82
CA GLY A 72 3.02 7.68 -16.49
C GLY A 72 3.99 6.76 -17.23
N HIS A 73 5.24 6.66 -16.81
CA HIS A 73 6.21 5.69 -17.33
C HIS A 73 5.68 4.25 -17.28
N GLY A 74 5.04 3.86 -16.15
CA GLY A 74 4.38 2.56 -16.03
C GLY A 74 3.26 2.38 -17.06
N ARG A 75 2.46 3.43 -17.34
CA ARG A 75 1.41 3.40 -18.38
C ARG A 75 1.99 3.23 -19.79
N LEU A 76 3.11 3.89 -20.10
CA LEU A 76 3.80 3.70 -21.36
C LEU A 76 4.30 2.25 -21.52
N LEU A 77 4.87 1.68 -20.46
CA LEU A 77 5.33 0.29 -20.47
C LEU A 77 4.16 -0.69 -20.60
N ALA A 78 3.05 -0.44 -19.90
CA ALA A 78 1.82 -1.23 -20.01
C ALA A 78 1.21 -1.15 -21.42
N ALA A 79 1.20 0.04 -22.05
CA ALA A 79 0.78 0.20 -23.44
C ALA A 79 1.61 -0.68 -24.38
N LYS A 80 2.92 -0.69 -24.22
CA LYS A 80 3.83 -1.55 -25.01
C LYS A 80 3.59 -3.03 -24.76
N GLU A 81 3.29 -3.43 -23.51
CA GLU A 81 2.98 -4.83 -23.17
C GLU A 81 1.69 -5.33 -23.84
N ILE A 82 0.64 -4.50 -23.90
CA ILE A 82 -0.61 -4.87 -24.58
C ILE A 82 -0.55 -4.66 -26.11
N GLY A 83 0.56 -4.13 -26.62
CA GLY A 83 0.73 -3.85 -28.05
C GLY A 83 -0.09 -2.67 -28.55
N ALA A 84 -0.54 -1.76 -27.67
CA ALA A 84 -1.28 -0.57 -28.07
C ALA A 84 -0.39 0.37 -28.88
N LYS A 85 -0.78 0.65 -30.11
CA LYS A 85 -0.04 1.53 -31.03
C LYS A 85 -0.26 2.99 -30.74
N GLN A 86 -1.34 3.34 -30.06
CA GLN A 86 -1.71 4.72 -29.74
C GLN A 86 -2.06 4.88 -28.28
N VAL A 87 -1.71 6.02 -27.69
CA VAL A 87 -1.95 6.36 -26.29
C VAL A 87 -2.40 7.82 -26.14
N PRO A 88 -3.24 8.14 -25.12
CA PRO A 88 -3.58 9.53 -24.81
C PRO A 88 -2.43 10.22 -24.10
N VAL A 89 -2.11 11.43 -24.53
CA VAL A 89 -1.03 12.27 -24.00
C VAL A 89 -1.55 13.63 -23.62
N ASP A 90 -1.04 14.14 -22.51
CA ASP A 90 -1.16 15.51 -22.05
C ASP A 90 0.23 16.16 -22.11
N PHE A 91 0.35 17.29 -22.82
CA PHE A 91 1.60 17.99 -23.02
C PHE A 91 1.73 19.15 -22.04
N GLN A 92 2.80 19.13 -21.24
CA GLN A 92 3.02 20.12 -20.20
C GLN A 92 4.24 21.00 -20.51
N ASP A 93 4.10 22.31 -20.23
CA ASP A 93 5.17 23.28 -20.35
C ASP A 93 5.91 23.41 -19.01
N TYR A 94 7.24 23.46 -19.07
CA TYR A 94 8.11 23.67 -17.92
C TYR A 94 9.07 24.83 -18.17
N GLU A 95 9.17 25.75 -17.22
CA GLU A 95 10.04 26.93 -17.33
C GLU A 95 11.53 26.56 -17.37
N SER A 96 11.90 25.44 -16.73
CA SER A 96 13.28 24.98 -16.63
C SER A 96 13.38 23.46 -16.53
N GLU A 97 14.59 22.94 -16.74
CA GLU A 97 14.89 21.52 -16.49
C GLU A 97 14.70 21.16 -15.01
N ALA A 98 15.01 22.08 -14.11
CA ALA A 98 14.82 21.85 -12.68
C ALA A 98 13.34 21.73 -12.30
N SER A 99 12.46 22.55 -12.88
CA SER A 99 11.02 22.45 -12.64
C SER A 99 10.42 21.16 -13.20
N GLU A 100 10.88 20.70 -14.36
CA GLU A 100 10.48 19.42 -14.96
C GLU A 100 10.89 18.24 -14.06
N TYR A 101 12.12 18.21 -13.60
CA TYR A 101 12.57 17.14 -12.66
C TYR A 101 11.94 17.24 -11.28
N ALA A 102 11.65 18.46 -10.81
CA ALA A 102 10.93 18.62 -9.54
C ALA A 102 9.53 17.99 -9.62
N ASP A 103 8.81 18.20 -10.73
CA ASP A 103 7.49 17.60 -10.95
C ASP A 103 7.56 16.07 -11.09
N LEU A 104 8.55 15.56 -11.82
CA LEU A 104 8.80 14.12 -11.94
C LEU A 104 9.07 13.48 -10.56
N MET A 105 9.88 14.12 -9.74
CA MET A 105 10.21 13.61 -8.40
C MET A 105 9.03 13.74 -7.43
N ALA A 106 8.27 14.84 -7.50
CA ALA A 106 7.14 15.08 -6.63
C ALA A 106 6.01 14.05 -6.85
N ASP A 107 5.69 13.72 -8.10
CA ASP A 107 4.68 12.72 -8.44
C ASP A 107 4.95 11.36 -7.78
N ASN A 108 6.22 10.98 -7.74
CA ASN A 108 6.63 9.74 -7.11
C ASN A 108 6.64 9.83 -5.56
N LYS A 109 7.14 10.94 -5.02
CA LYS A 109 7.36 11.07 -3.58
C LYS A 109 6.09 11.34 -2.78
N ILE A 110 5.18 12.14 -3.33
CA ILE A 110 3.92 12.50 -2.63
C ILE A 110 3.07 11.26 -2.34
N GLN A 111 3.08 10.28 -3.24
CA GLN A 111 2.33 9.04 -3.04
C GLN A 111 2.82 8.22 -1.82
N GLU A 112 4.10 8.34 -1.47
CA GLU A 112 4.67 7.66 -0.30
C GLU A 112 4.24 8.29 1.04
N PHE A 113 3.69 9.51 1.04
CA PHE A 113 3.23 10.19 2.25
C PHE A 113 1.80 9.81 2.65
N SER A 114 1.06 9.13 1.77
CA SER A 114 -0.28 8.67 2.07
C SER A 114 -0.25 7.34 2.81
N GLU A 115 -1.06 7.24 3.86
CA GLU A 115 -1.31 6.01 4.59
C GLU A 115 -2.64 5.40 4.14
N LEU A 116 -2.66 4.10 3.98
CA LEU A 116 -3.86 3.38 3.57
C LEU A 116 -4.70 3.04 4.81
N ASP A 117 -5.95 3.54 4.86
CA ASP A 117 -6.91 3.06 5.85
C ASP A 117 -7.28 1.61 5.53
N MET A 118 -6.78 0.69 6.35
CA MET A 118 -6.91 -0.74 6.14
C MET A 118 -8.36 -1.21 6.19
N LYS A 119 -9.16 -0.66 7.12
CA LYS A 119 -10.57 -1.03 7.28
C LYS A 119 -11.39 -0.52 6.11
N MET A 120 -11.30 0.76 5.80
CA MET A 120 -12.02 1.35 4.66
C MET A 120 -11.61 0.67 3.35
N SER A 121 -10.34 0.31 3.18
CA SER A 121 -9.86 -0.40 2.00
C SER A 121 -10.46 -1.79 1.90
N ALA A 122 -10.52 -2.54 3.01
CA ALA A 122 -11.15 -3.85 3.04
C ALA A 122 -12.64 -3.78 2.69
N ASP A 123 -13.37 -2.80 3.25
CA ASP A 123 -14.79 -2.59 2.98
C ASP A 123 -15.02 -2.29 1.48
N ILE A 124 -14.26 -1.36 0.89
CA ILE A 124 -14.37 -1.02 -0.54
C ILE A 124 -14.06 -2.22 -1.44
N LEU A 125 -13.00 -2.99 -1.13
CA LEU A 125 -12.63 -4.16 -1.92
C LEU A 125 -13.67 -5.28 -1.81
N GLN A 126 -14.29 -5.43 -0.64
CA GLN A 126 -15.40 -6.38 -0.46
C GLN A 126 -16.62 -5.95 -1.26
N ASP A 127 -16.97 -4.66 -1.26
CA ASP A 127 -18.08 -4.12 -2.07
C ASP A 127 -17.84 -4.36 -3.58
N ILE A 128 -16.60 -4.17 -4.05
CA ILE A 128 -16.21 -4.46 -5.44
C ILE A 128 -16.44 -5.93 -5.75
N LYS A 129 -15.98 -6.83 -4.88
CA LYS A 129 -16.14 -8.29 -5.05
C LYS A 129 -17.61 -8.70 -5.06
N ASP A 130 -18.40 -8.15 -4.15
CA ASP A 130 -19.82 -8.51 -3.98
C ASP A 130 -20.70 -7.93 -5.09
N SER A 131 -20.30 -6.82 -5.70
CA SER A 131 -21.04 -6.25 -6.84
C SER A 131 -21.06 -7.17 -8.04
N GLY A 132 -19.98 -7.92 -8.27
CA GLY A 132 -19.81 -8.77 -9.45
C GLY A 132 -19.72 -8.02 -10.78
N ASP A 133 -19.72 -6.68 -10.76
CA ASP A 133 -19.67 -5.85 -11.97
C ASP A 133 -18.27 -5.80 -12.59
N ILE A 134 -17.23 -6.00 -11.77
CA ILE A 134 -15.84 -5.95 -12.17
C ILE A 134 -15.01 -6.90 -11.31
N GLU A 135 -13.97 -7.49 -11.91
CA GLU A 135 -13.07 -8.37 -11.18
C GLU A 135 -12.24 -7.59 -10.17
N LEU A 136 -11.99 -8.18 -8.98
CA LEU A 136 -11.24 -7.56 -7.87
C LEU A 136 -9.84 -7.08 -8.31
N GLU A 137 -9.19 -7.84 -9.18
CA GLU A 137 -7.85 -7.52 -9.71
C GLU A 137 -7.80 -6.22 -10.50
N MET A 138 -8.96 -5.66 -10.91
CA MET A 138 -9.02 -4.34 -11.53
C MET A 138 -8.78 -3.19 -10.54
N SER A 139 -8.77 -3.48 -9.25
CA SER A 139 -8.31 -2.58 -8.19
C SER A 139 -6.81 -2.68 -7.93
N ALA A 140 -6.09 -3.58 -8.61
CA ALA A 140 -4.72 -4.00 -8.36
C ALA A 140 -4.52 -4.79 -7.04
N PHE A 141 -5.61 -5.23 -6.39
CA PHE A 141 -5.58 -6.12 -5.24
C PHE A 141 -5.96 -7.55 -5.67
N THR A 142 -5.40 -8.53 -4.97
CA THR A 142 -5.75 -9.95 -5.13
C THR A 142 -6.73 -10.39 -4.02
N GLU A 143 -7.34 -11.57 -4.17
CA GLU A 143 -8.17 -12.14 -3.10
C GLU A 143 -7.37 -12.40 -1.82
N GLU A 144 -6.11 -12.82 -1.95
CA GLU A 144 -5.22 -13.01 -0.80
C GLU A 144 -4.99 -11.69 -0.06
N ALA A 145 -4.71 -10.59 -0.79
CA ALA A 145 -4.51 -9.27 -0.22
C ALA A 145 -5.79 -8.76 0.48
N LEU A 146 -6.98 -8.99 -0.09
CA LEU A 146 -8.25 -8.67 0.55
C LEU A 146 -8.41 -9.46 1.86
N ASN A 147 -8.15 -10.77 1.84
CA ASN A 147 -8.25 -11.61 3.04
C ASN A 147 -7.29 -11.17 4.15
N GLU A 148 -6.07 -10.76 3.79
CA GLU A 148 -5.10 -10.20 4.75
C GLU A 148 -5.60 -8.87 5.35
N LEU A 149 -6.17 -7.98 4.53
CA LEU A 149 -6.75 -6.72 5.01
C LEU A 149 -7.94 -6.97 5.95
N LEU A 150 -8.83 -7.91 5.60
CA LEU A 150 -9.95 -8.30 6.45
C LEU A 150 -9.49 -8.90 7.78
N ALA A 151 -8.47 -9.76 7.77
CA ALA A 151 -7.91 -10.32 9.00
C ALA A 151 -7.33 -9.21 9.89
N LYS A 152 -6.53 -8.30 9.34
CA LYS A 152 -5.97 -7.16 10.08
C LYS A 152 -7.03 -6.17 10.57
N SER A 153 -8.10 -5.96 9.81
CA SER A 153 -9.21 -5.10 10.24
C SER A 153 -10.06 -5.71 11.36
N GLN A 154 -10.06 -7.04 11.48
CA GLN A 154 -10.75 -7.79 12.55
C GLN A 154 -9.87 -8.02 13.78
N GLU A 155 -8.55 -7.96 13.65
CA GLU A 155 -7.64 -7.75 14.76
C GLU A 155 -7.87 -6.32 15.26
N GLY A 156 -9.08 -6.11 15.79
CA GLY A 156 -9.58 -4.82 16.23
C GLY A 156 -8.54 -4.12 17.07
N GLU A 157 -8.58 -2.78 17.12
CA GLU A 157 -7.94 -2.01 18.16
C GLU A 157 -7.84 -2.91 19.40
N VAL A 158 -6.63 -3.39 19.67
CA VAL A 158 -6.33 -3.84 21.03
C VAL A 158 -6.71 -2.59 21.81
N LYS A 159 -7.95 -2.52 22.31
CA LYS A 159 -8.28 -1.57 23.33
C LYS A 159 -7.20 -1.86 24.35
N GLU A 160 -6.22 -0.97 24.46
CA GLU A 160 -5.41 -0.91 25.65
C GLU A 160 -6.45 -1.08 26.73
N ASP A 161 -6.40 -2.23 27.38
CA ASP A 161 -7.32 -2.54 28.43
C ASP A 161 -7.08 -1.40 29.42
N ASP A 162 -7.99 -0.41 29.46
CA ASP A 162 -8.04 0.63 30.46
C ASP A 162 -8.40 -0.07 31.79
N ALA A 163 -7.68 -1.16 32.07
CA ALA A 163 -7.72 -1.85 33.31
C ALA A 163 -7.37 -0.80 34.38
N ASP A 164 -8.31 -0.53 35.22
CA ASP A 164 -8.08 0.29 36.42
C ASP A 164 -6.86 -0.26 37.15
N LEU A 165 -5.69 0.33 36.89
CA LEU A 165 -4.40 -0.06 37.44
C LEU A 165 -4.29 0.35 38.92
N THR A 166 -5.38 0.82 39.52
CA THR A 166 -5.42 1.12 40.96
C THR A 166 -5.17 -0.18 41.72
N PRO A 167 -4.06 -0.31 42.45
CA PRO A 167 -3.79 -1.51 43.23
C PRO A 167 -4.94 -1.81 44.20
N PRO A 168 -5.36 -3.06 44.35
CA PRO A 168 -6.40 -3.40 45.28
C PRO A 168 -5.97 -3.02 46.71
N GLU A 169 -6.91 -2.52 47.52
CA GLU A 169 -6.66 -2.14 48.91
C GLU A 169 -6.03 -3.27 49.74
N ASN A 170 -6.34 -4.52 49.40
CA ASN A 170 -5.74 -5.70 49.98
C ASN A 170 -5.13 -6.56 48.87
N PRO A 171 -3.83 -6.44 48.60
CA PRO A 171 -3.16 -7.26 47.59
C PRO A 171 -3.15 -8.73 48.02
N VAL A 172 -3.45 -9.61 47.07
CA VAL A 172 -3.45 -11.06 47.27
C VAL A 172 -2.04 -11.64 47.15
N SER A 173 -1.15 -10.95 46.41
CA SER A 173 0.22 -11.39 46.16
C SER A 173 1.18 -10.72 47.13
N GLU A 174 2.03 -11.52 47.79
CA GLU A 174 3.12 -11.05 48.63
C GLU A 174 4.48 -11.20 47.95
N GLN A 175 5.46 -10.44 48.42
CA GLN A 175 6.81 -10.54 47.86
C GLN A 175 7.40 -11.95 48.11
N GLY A 176 7.81 -12.60 47.01
CA GLY A 176 8.31 -13.97 47.01
C GLY A 176 7.31 -14.99 46.49
N ASP A 177 6.05 -14.64 46.32
CA ASP A 177 5.03 -15.53 45.80
C ASP A 177 5.32 -15.95 44.34
N ILE A 178 5.12 -17.25 44.08
CA ILE A 178 5.26 -17.84 42.75
C ILE A 178 3.92 -18.40 42.29
N TRP A 179 3.36 -17.82 41.25
CA TRP A 179 2.13 -18.26 40.61
C TRP A 179 2.40 -19.20 39.44
N LEU A 180 1.69 -20.31 39.38
CA LEU A 180 1.77 -21.25 38.26
C LEU A 180 0.59 -21.08 37.32
N LEU A 181 0.86 -20.68 36.12
CA LEU A 181 -0.12 -20.46 35.04
C LEU A 181 0.07 -21.55 33.98
N GLY A 182 -0.44 -22.76 34.26
CA GLY A 182 -0.16 -23.94 33.44
C GLY A 182 1.34 -24.29 33.50
N LYS A 183 2.05 -24.17 32.36
CA LYS A 183 3.51 -24.39 32.30
C LYS A 183 4.37 -23.15 32.58
N HIS A 184 3.75 -22.00 32.74
CA HIS A 184 4.43 -20.72 32.96
C HIS A 184 4.52 -20.40 34.44
N ARG A 185 5.52 -19.62 34.82
CA ARG A 185 5.75 -19.18 36.19
C ARG A 185 5.81 -17.66 36.25
N LEU A 186 5.15 -17.07 37.21
CA LEU A 186 5.21 -15.66 37.53
C LEU A 186 5.66 -15.50 38.99
N ILE A 187 6.57 -14.58 39.28
CA ILE A 187 7.03 -14.28 40.62
C ILE A 187 6.77 -12.82 40.96
N CYS A 188 6.27 -12.57 42.16
CA CYS A 188 6.22 -11.23 42.74
C CYS A 188 7.55 -10.99 43.46
N GLY A 189 8.47 -10.20 42.89
CA GLY A 189 9.80 -10.05 43.46
C GLY A 189 10.57 -8.88 42.89
N ASP A 190 11.70 -8.55 43.53
CA ASP A 190 12.60 -7.50 43.10
C ASP A 190 13.45 -8.00 41.91
N SER A 191 13.25 -7.41 40.71
CA SER A 191 13.97 -7.79 39.49
C SER A 191 15.46 -7.39 39.49
N THR A 192 15.95 -6.68 40.50
CA THR A 192 17.36 -6.36 40.63
C THR A 192 18.15 -7.42 41.40
N LYS A 193 17.45 -8.39 42.00
CA LYS A 193 18.06 -9.44 42.82
C LYS A 193 18.19 -10.77 42.05
N SER A 194 19.37 -11.36 42.01
CA SER A 194 19.63 -12.64 41.36
C SER A 194 18.79 -13.79 41.96
N GLU A 195 18.55 -13.75 43.27
CA GLU A 195 17.73 -14.74 43.98
C GLU A 195 16.30 -14.83 43.43
N THR A 196 15.72 -13.71 42.99
CA THR A 196 14.39 -13.69 42.35
C THR A 196 14.39 -14.52 41.07
N TYR A 197 15.44 -14.39 40.26
CA TYR A 197 15.56 -15.17 39.00
C TYR A 197 15.85 -16.66 39.28
N GLU A 198 16.66 -16.98 40.28
CA GLU A 198 16.94 -18.36 40.65
C GLU A 198 15.63 -19.08 41.06
N ASN A 199 14.79 -18.41 41.84
CA ASN A 199 13.50 -18.92 42.28
C ASN A 199 12.52 -19.05 41.09
N LEU A 200 12.45 -18.03 40.22
CA LEU A 200 11.59 -18.05 39.01
C LEU A 200 11.96 -19.19 38.09
N MET A 201 13.25 -19.32 37.80
CA MET A 201 13.78 -20.25 36.78
C MET A 201 13.77 -21.72 37.28
N ASN A 202 13.77 -21.94 38.58
CA ASN A 202 13.75 -23.28 39.18
C ASN A 202 14.76 -24.25 38.55
N GLY A 203 16.02 -23.82 38.44
CA GLY A 203 17.12 -24.59 37.88
C GLY A 203 17.17 -24.66 36.35
N LYS A 204 16.24 -24.02 35.64
CA LYS A 204 16.25 -23.91 34.16
C LYS A 204 16.98 -22.67 33.69
N LYS A 205 17.36 -22.63 32.41
CA LYS A 205 17.95 -21.45 31.77
C LYS A 205 16.98 -20.87 30.77
N ALA A 206 16.92 -19.52 30.67
CA ALA A 206 16.18 -18.83 29.65
C ALA A 206 16.99 -18.82 28.33
N ASN A 207 16.31 -18.99 27.19
CA ASN A 207 16.89 -18.85 25.87
C ASN A 207 16.85 -17.40 25.39
N LEU A 208 15.92 -16.61 25.93
CA LEU A 208 15.72 -15.19 25.61
C LEU A 208 15.26 -14.47 26.88
N VAL A 209 15.73 -13.25 27.06
CA VAL A 209 15.27 -12.31 28.11
C VAL A 209 14.73 -11.08 27.41
N VAL A 210 13.49 -10.69 27.74
CA VAL A 210 12.88 -9.44 27.32
C VAL A 210 12.60 -8.64 28.59
N THR A 211 13.06 -7.40 28.64
CA THR A 211 12.90 -6.53 29.80
C THR A 211 12.64 -5.11 29.34
N ASP A 212 11.85 -4.41 30.15
CA ASP A 212 11.63 -2.96 30.01
C ASP A 212 12.18 -2.33 31.30
N PRO A 213 13.45 -1.87 31.28
CA PRO A 213 14.06 -1.26 32.45
C PRO A 213 13.42 0.10 32.73
N PRO A 214 13.24 0.48 33.99
CA PRO A 214 12.67 1.75 34.40
C PRO A 214 13.55 2.95 34.02
#